data_4c26c3e97a27506b9140af03c6c24866
#
_entry.id   4c26c3e97a27506b9140af03c6c24866
#
_cell.length_a   1.000
_cell.length_b   1.000
_cell.length_c   1.000
_cell.angle_alpha   90.00
_cell.angle_beta   90.00
_cell.angle_gamma   90.00
#
_symmetry.space_group_name_H-M   'P 1'
#
loop_
_entity.id
_entity.type
_entity.pdbx_description
1 polymer ?
#
loop_
_entity_poly.entity_id
_entity_poly.type
_entity_poly.pdbx_seq_one_letter_code
_entity_poly.pdbx_strand_id
1 'polypeptide(L)'
;MRMNIKHNLNIVGEHFFDNSGLEFVVTNEAGRSERGDMLYDVQYVKSGYINKNRRRMEIRSGKIKDKYAPIISGVAYIGDIVIPNKKCIERKLYETWKNMIYRCYNPKCYAYKYYGMKGVTVCKEWLCFKNFFYDAKGLAGYNEELIMRKIIELDKDIIDRSLKQYNKETCQWVTVAENRSEGGKTRWNNYRMQQ
;
A
#
# COMPACT_ATOMS: atom_id res chain seq x y z
N MET A 1 -43.10 -10.77 33.42
CA MET A 1 -42.42 -9.46 33.50
C MET A 1 -41.16 -9.55 32.63
N ARG A 2 -41.19 -9.05 31.37
CA ARG A 2 -40.00 -9.07 30.50
C ARG A 2 -39.12 -7.89 30.93
N MET A 3 -37.97 -8.17 31.53
CA MET A 3 -36.94 -7.16 31.75
C MET A 3 -36.52 -6.57 30.40
N ASN A 4 -36.87 -5.30 30.17
CA ASN A 4 -36.27 -4.51 29.10
C ASN A 4 -34.82 -4.23 29.50
N ILE A 5 -33.91 -5.08 29.08
CA ILE A 5 -32.48 -4.79 29.12
C ILE A 5 -32.30 -3.64 28.11
N LYS A 6 -32.26 -2.42 28.60
CA LYS A 6 -31.77 -1.27 27.83
C LYS A 6 -30.32 -1.62 27.48
N HIS A 7 -30.09 -2.21 26.29
CA HIS A 7 -28.74 -2.29 25.73
C HIS A 7 -28.19 -0.85 25.77
N ASN A 8 -27.12 -0.68 26.52
CA ASN A 8 -26.39 0.59 26.53
C ASN A 8 -26.00 0.87 25.06
N LEU A 9 -26.69 1.84 24.43
CA LEU A 9 -26.56 2.12 23.02
C LEU A 9 -25.26 2.89 22.73
N ASN A 10 -24.65 3.46 23.76
CA ASN A 10 -23.38 4.17 23.66
C ASN A 10 -22.21 3.19 23.80
N ILE A 11 -21.34 3.18 22.80
CA ILE A 11 -20.12 2.36 22.76
C ILE A 11 -18.83 3.20 22.83
N VAL A 12 -18.93 4.50 23.15
CA VAL A 12 -17.77 5.36 23.34
C VAL A 12 -16.93 4.87 24.51
N GLY A 13 -15.62 4.78 24.31
CA GLY A 13 -14.67 4.21 25.25
C GLY A 13 -14.50 2.69 25.18
N GLU A 14 -15.37 1.99 24.44
CA GLU A 14 -15.19 0.54 24.25
C GLU A 14 -14.06 0.24 23.25
N HIS A 15 -13.33 -0.86 23.52
CA HIS A 15 -12.27 -1.39 22.67
C HIS A 15 -12.77 -2.53 21.80
N PHE A 16 -12.33 -2.55 20.55
CA PHE A 16 -12.66 -3.57 19.57
C PHE A 16 -11.41 -3.98 18.78
N PHE A 17 -11.53 -5.05 18.00
CA PHE A 17 -10.48 -5.51 17.09
C PHE A 17 -11.02 -5.57 15.66
N ASP A 18 -10.19 -5.16 14.70
CA ASP A 18 -10.51 -5.37 13.30
C ASP A 18 -10.24 -6.82 12.87
N ASN A 19 -10.65 -7.17 11.65
CA ASN A 19 -10.47 -8.54 11.11
C ASN A 19 -9.00 -8.93 10.89
N SER A 20 -8.06 -8.01 11.09
CA SER A 20 -6.61 -8.25 11.06
C SER A 20 -6.02 -8.38 12.47
N GLY A 21 -6.86 -8.29 13.52
CA GLY A 21 -6.45 -8.34 14.92
C GLY A 21 -5.86 -7.04 15.47
N LEU A 22 -6.06 -5.90 14.78
CA LEU A 22 -5.60 -4.60 15.24
C LEU A 22 -6.63 -3.95 16.15
N GLU A 23 -6.18 -3.55 17.34
CA GLU A 23 -7.01 -2.92 18.36
C GLU A 23 -7.32 -1.46 18.03
N PHE A 24 -8.57 -1.06 18.25
CA PHE A 24 -9.03 0.31 18.19
C PHE A 24 -10.06 0.62 19.28
N VAL A 25 -10.16 1.89 19.66
CA VAL A 25 -11.11 2.41 20.63
C VAL A 25 -12.12 3.34 19.97
N VAL A 26 -13.37 3.31 20.39
CA VAL A 26 -14.39 4.27 19.97
C VAL A 26 -14.20 5.57 20.75
N THR A 27 -13.89 6.66 20.04
CA THR A 27 -13.49 7.91 20.70
C THR A 27 -14.67 8.87 20.94
N ASN A 28 -15.62 8.93 20.01
CA ASN A 28 -16.79 9.81 20.12
C ASN A 28 -17.95 9.40 19.22
N GLU A 29 -19.14 9.89 19.52
CA GLU A 29 -20.27 9.91 18.59
C GLU A 29 -20.05 11.01 17.55
N ALA A 30 -20.20 10.66 16.25
CA ALA A 30 -19.93 11.55 15.11
C ALA A 30 -21.23 12.01 14.40
N GLY A 31 -22.39 11.82 15.05
CA GLY A 31 -23.70 12.19 14.50
C GLY A 31 -24.44 11.00 13.86
N ARG A 32 -25.31 11.30 12.91
CA ARG A 32 -26.14 10.29 12.22
C ARG A 32 -25.93 10.30 10.72
N SER A 33 -26.00 9.11 10.11
CA SER A 33 -26.03 8.97 8.65
C SER A 33 -27.38 9.47 8.08
N GLU A 34 -27.45 9.66 6.79
CA GLU A 34 -28.70 9.98 6.06
C GLU A 34 -29.82 8.95 6.32
N ARG A 35 -29.45 7.71 6.65
CA ARG A 35 -30.38 6.62 7.00
C ARG A 35 -30.76 6.57 8.48
N GLY A 36 -30.25 7.52 9.29
CA GLY A 36 -30.51 7.60 10.73
C GLY A 36 -29.62 6.74 11.62
N ASP A 37 -28.65 5.96 11.04
CA ASP A 37 -27.70 5.17 11.83
C ASP A 37 -26.77 6.08 12.62
N MET A 38 -26.51 5.75 13.90
CA MET A 38 -25.51 6.43 14.70
C MET A 38 -24.12 6.14 14.14
N LEU A 39 -23.34 7.20 13.95
CA LEU A 39 -21.96 7.17 13.49
C LEU A 39 -21.00 7.44 14.66
N TYR A 40 -19.83 6.82 14.58
CA TYR A 40 -18.77 6.93 15.58
C TYR A 40 -17.43 7.17 14.91
N ASP A 41 -16.54 7.90 15.57
CA ASP A 41 -15.12 7.93 15.25
C ASP A 41 -14.40 6.87 16.08
N VAL A 42 -13.42 6.22 15.47
CA VAL A 42 -12.58 5.21 16.12
C VAL A 42 -11.11 5.51 15.92
N GLN A 43 -10.28 5.25 16.91
CA GLN A 43 -8.84 5.44 16.84
C GLN A 43 -8.12 4.13 17.05
N TYR A 44 -7.22 3.78 16.13
CA TYR A 44 -6.35 2.63 16.29
C TYR A 44 -5.28 2.88 17.34
N VAL A 45 -5.15 1.96 18.29
CA VAL A 45 -4.27 2.12 19.46
C VAL A 45 -2.80 2.20 19.04
N LYS A 46 -2.37 1.35 18.10
CA LYS A 46 -0.96 1.26 17.69
C LYS A 46 -0.53 2.38 16.76
N SER A 47 -1.32 2.74 15.77
CA SER A 47 -0.95 3.73 14.75
C SER A 47 -1.40 5.15 15.09
N GLY A 48 -2.38 5.30 16.00
CA GLY A 48 -3.07 6.56 16.26
C GLY A 48 -4.02 6.98 15.12
N TYR A 49 -4.19 6.16 14.07
CA TYR A 49 -5.07 6.49 12.94
C TYR A 49 -6.52 6.62 13.38
N ILE A 50 -7.16 7.75 13.02
CA ILE A 50 -8.58 8.00 13.30
C ILE A 50 -9.38 7.65 12.04
N ASN A 51 -10.28 6.68 12.19
CA ASN A 51 -11.22 6.30 11.14
C ASN A 51 -12.60 6.88 11.48
N LYS A 52 -13.04 7.86 10.68
CA LYS A 52 -14.22 8.67 10.99
C LYS A 52 -15.52 8.09 10.45
N ASN A 53 -16.64 8.44 11.09
CA ASN A 53 -18.00 8.18 10.64
C ASN A 53 -18.28 6.68 10.39
N ARG A 54 -17.89 5.82 11.34
CA ARG A 54 -18.14 4.38 11.26
C ARG A 54 -19.46 3.99 11.90
N ARG A 55 -20.24 3.14 11.23
CA ARG A 55 -21.47 2.60 11.79
C ARG A 55 -21.15 1.53 12.83
N ARG A 56 -22.00 1.43 13.87
CA ARG A 56 -21.84 0.42 14.92
C ARG A 56 -21.66 -1.00 14.39
N MET A 57 -22.39 -1.36 13.32
CA MET A 57 -22.27 -2.67 12.70
C MET A 57 -20.88 -2.92 12.11
N GLU A 58 -20.25 -1.90 11.50
CA GLU A 58 -18.88 -2.00 10.95
C GLU A 58 -17.85 -2.17 12.08
N ILE A 59 -18.04 -1.43 13.19
CA ILE A 59 -17.22 -1.52 14.41
C ILE A 59 -17.28 -2.93 14.98
N ARG A 60 -18.47 -3.43 15.29
CA ARG A 60 -18.67 -4.75 15.90
C ARG A 60 -18.28 -5.91 15.00
N SER A 61 -18.35 -5.75 13.70
CA SER A 61 -17.93 -6.79 12.73
C SER A 61 -16.45 -6.72 12.38
N GLY A 62 -15.69 -5.75 12.91
CA GLY A 62 -14.26 -5.57 12.59
C GLY A 62 -13.97 -5.22 11.13
N LYS A 63 -14.98 -4.74 10.37
CA LYS A 63 -14.84 -4.42 8.94
C LYS A 63 -14.19 -3.07 8.64
N ILE A 64 -13.71 -2.38 9.67
CA ILE A 64 -12.89 -1.18 9.52
C ILE A 64 -11.43 -1.57 9.40
N LYS A 65 -10.61 -0.72 8.78
CA LYS A 65 -9.19 -1.00 8.54
C LYS A 65 -8.33 0.18 8.92
N ASP A 66 -7.20 -0.11 9.54
CA ASP A 66 -6.12 0.86 9.70
C ASP A 66 -5.39 1.06 8.36
N LYS A 67 -5.46 2.27 7.82
CA LYS A 67 -4.79 2.63 6.57
C LYS A 67 -3.27 2.81 6.73
N TYR A 68 -2.79 2.91 7.96
CA TYR A 68 -1.38 3.09 8.30
C TYR A 68 -0.73 1.84 8.90
N ALA A 69 -1.49 0.76 9.06
CA ALA A 69 -0.92 -0.51 9.49
C ALA A 69 -0.04 -1.13 8.39
N PRO A 70 1.18 -1.60 8.71
CA PRO A 70 2.10 -2.20 7.73
C PRO A 70 1.69 -3.63 7.36
N ILE A 71 0.49 -3.78 6.78
CA ILE A 71 -0.10 -5.09 6.45
C ILE A 71 0.44 -5.70 5.15
N ILE A 72 1.15 -4.92 4.32
CA ILE A 72 1.70 -5.39 3.06
C ILE A 72 3.14 -5.81 3.27
N SER A 73 3.40 -7.11 3.21
CA SER A 73 4.69 -7.76 3.50
C SER A 73 5.27 -7.38 4.89
N GLY A 74 4.42 -6.99 5.85
CA GLY A 74 4.83 -6.59 7.21
C GLY A 74 5.53 -5.22 7.30
N VAL A 75 5.72 -4.50 6.19
CA VAL A 75 6.50 -3.24 6.16
C VAL A 75 5.76 -2.08 5.53
N ALA A 76 4.81 -2.31 4.63
CA ALA A 76 4.21 -1.27 3.82
C ALA A 76 2.70 -1.13 4.05
N TYR A 77 2.18 0.09 3.85
CA TYR A 77 0.79 0.47 4.11
C TYR A 77 0.24 1.42 3.04
N ILE A 78 -1.09 1.54 2.97
CA ILE A 78 -1.75 2.28 1.88
C ILE A 78 -1.72 3.80 2.13
N GLY A 79 -1.90 4.24 3.39
CA GLY A 79 -2.10 5.64 3.72
C GLY A 79 -3.52 6.12 3.42
N ASP A 80 -3.75 7.43 3.54
CA ASP A 80 -5.06 8.03 3.33
C ASP A 80 -5.31 8.35 1.85
N ILE A 81 -5.51 7.31 1.05
CA ILE A 81 -5.86 7.38 -0.37
C ILE A 81 -6.91 6.32 -0.71
N VAL A 82 -7.78 6.62 -1.65
CA VAL A 82 -8.78 5.68 -2.16
C VAL A 82 -8.21 4.97 -3.39
N ILE A 83 -8.28 3.64 -3.39
CA ILE A 83 -7.91 2.81 -4.54
C ILE A 83 -9.20 2.27 -5.14
N PRO A 84 -9.67 2.81 -6.29
CA PRO A 84 -10.91 2.36 -6.90
C PRO A 84 -10.86 0.88 -7.30
N ASN A 85 -11.99 0.18 -7.20
CA ASN A 85 -12.10 -1.21 -7.65
C ASN A 85 -12.48 -1.30 -9.15
N LYS A 86 -11.82 -0.51 -9.98
CA LYS A 86 -12.01 -0.49 -11.44
C LYS A 86 -10.67 -0.31 -12.14
N LYS A 87 -10.61 -0.57 -13.45
CA LYS A 87 -9.42 -0.33 -14.26
C LYS A 87 -9.19 1.17 -14.42
N CYS A 88 -8.23 1.72 -13.69
CA CYS A 88 -7.84 3.12 -13.67
C CYS A 88 -6.37 3.24 -13.28
N ILE A 89 -5.79 4.43 -13.42
CA ILE A 89 -4.37 4.67 -13.14
C ILE A 89 -4.03 4.45 -11.67
N GLU A 90 -4.91 4.80 -10.73
CA GLU A 90 -4.71 4.59 -9.30
C GLU A 90 -4.53 3.11 -8.99
N ARG A 91 -5.39 2.26 -9.57
CA ARG A 91 -5.30 0.80 -9.42
C ARG A 91 -4.02 0.27 -10.05
N LYS A 92 -3.64 0.77 -11.22
CA LYS A 92 -2.43 0.34 -11.92
C LYS A 92 -1.16 0.71 -11.17
N LEU A 93 -1.06 1.95 -10.64
CA LEU A 93 0.06 2.37 -9.81
C LEU A 93 0.12 1.59 -8.50
N TYR A 94 -1.04 1.27 -7.89
CA TYR A 94 -1.09 0.41 -6.71
C TYR A 94 -0.53 -0.99 -6.98
N GLU A 95 -0.88 -1.60 -8.11
CA GLU A 95 -0.33 -2.91 -8.51
C GLU A 95 1.18 -2.84 -8.74
N THR A 96 1.66 -1.79 -9.40
CA THR A 96 3.10 -1.54 -9.61
C THR A 96 3.83 -1.43 -8.28
N TRP A 97 3.33 -0.59 -7.37
CA TRP A 97 3.89 -0.42 -6.04
C TRP A 97 3.85 -1.72 -5.21
N LYS A 98 2.72 -2.41 -5.19
CA LYS A 98 2.58 -3.67 -4.46
C LYS A 98 3.55 -4.73 -4.95
N ASN A 99 3.76 -4.83 -6.26
CA ASN A 99 4.74 -5.74 -6.84
C ASN A 99 6.18 -5.35 -6.47
N MET A 100 6.50 -4.05 -6.42
CA MET A 100 7.78 -3.55 -5.93
C MET A 100 8.02 -3.95 -4.46
N ILE A 101 7.03 -3.75 -3.58
CA ILE A 101 7.11 -4.17 -2.17
C ILE A 101 7.28 -5.70 -2.08
N TYR A 102 6.52 -6.48 -2.84
CA TYR A 102 6.59 -7.94 -2.78
C TYR A 102 7.97 -8.49 -3.19
N ARG A 103 8.55 -7.99 -4.27
CA ARG A 103 9.88 -8.46 -4.70
C ARG A 103 11.00 -8.05 -3.75
N CYS A 104 10.83 -6.98 -2.95
CA CYS A 104 11.83 -6.55 -1.98
C CYS A 104 11.66 -7.19 -0.59
N TYR A 105 10.43 -7.49 -0.15
CA TYR A 105 10.17 -7.85 1.24
C TYR A 105 9.37 -9.15 1.45
N ASN A 106 8.88 -9.81 0.41
CA ASN A 106 8.13 -11.06 0.57
C ASN A 106 8.95 -12.27 0.12
N PRO A 107 9.49 -13.10 1.05
CA PRO A 107 10.27 -14.30 0.70
C PRO A 107 9.51 -15.34 -0.14
N LYS A 108 8.15 -15.32 -0.09
CA LYS A 108 7.31 -16.21 -0.91
C LYS A 108 7.15 -15.72 -2.35
N CYS A 109 7.58 -14.49 -2.67
CA CYS A 109 7.55 -13.97 -4.02
C CYS A 109 8.71 -14.57 -4.83
N TYR A 110 8.43 -15.15 -6.02
CA TYR A 110 9.46 -15.70 -6.91
C TYR A 110 10.59 -14.70 -7.22
N ALA A 111 10.23 -13.42 -7.38
CA ALA A 111 11.21 -12.38 -7.70
C ALA A 111 12.10 -11.99 -6.50
N TYR A 112 11.75 -12.36 -5.26
CA TYR A 112 12.49 -12.00 -4.04
C TYR A 112 13.98 -12.38 -4.13
N LYS A 113 14.31 -13.54 -4.72
CA LYS A 113 15.69 -14.01 -4.92
C LYS A 113 16.56 -13.08 -5.78
N TYR A 114 15.93 -12.24 -6.61
CA TYR A 114 16.64 -11.30 -7.48
C TYR A 114 16.69 -9.88 -6.90
N TYR A 115 15.85 -9.57 -5.90
CA TYR A 115 15.72 -8.24 -5.28
C TYR A 115 16.01 -8.26 -3.79
N GLY A 116 15.07 -8.63 -2.94
CA GLY A 116 15.21 -8.58 -1.48
C GLY A 116 16.37 -9.40 -0.96
N MET A 117 16.56 -10.64 -1.46
CA MET A 117 17.71 -11.48 -1.10
C MET A 117 19.06 -10.86 -1.48
N LYS A 118 19.08 -9.96 -2.49
CA LYS A 118 20.29 -9.21 -2.90
C LYS A 118 20.42 -7.86 -2.21
N GLY A 119 19.60 -7.57 -1.20
CA GLY A 119 19.63 -6.33 -0.44
C GLY A 119 18.95 -5.15 -1.11
N VAL A 120 18.10 -5.39 -2.15
CA VAL A 120 17.30 -4.33 -2.74
C VAL A 120 16.17 -3.94 -1.78
N THR A 121 16.04 -2.65 -1.52
CA THR A 121 15.06 -2.05 -0.60
C THR A 121 14.19 -1.02 -1.29
N VAL A 122 13.20 -0.52 -0.58
CA VAL A 122 12.36 0.62 -0.96
C VAL A 122 12.59 1.72 0.07
N CYS A 123 12.67 2.98 -0.34
CA CYS A 123 12.83 4.11 0.58
C CYS A 123 11.65 4.19 1.57
N LYS A 124 11.89 4.77 2.74
CA LYS A 124 10.91 4.84 3.82
C LYS A 124 9.61 5.53 3.37
N GLU A 125 9.72 6.57 2.56
CA GLU A 125 8.60 7.35 2.05
C GLU A 125 7.68 6.48 1.20
N TRP A 126 8.25 5.61 0.35
CA TRP A 126 7.49 4.73 -0.54
C TRP A 126 6.99 3.43 0.11
N LEU A 127 7.27 3.19 1.37
CA LEU A 127 6.52 2.19 2.15
C LEU A 127 5.06 2.61 2.34
N CYS A 128 4.75 3.90 2.18
CA CYS A 128 3.39 4.42 2.06
C CYS A 128 2.97 4.51 0.59
N PHE A 129 1.92 3.80 0.17
CA PHE A 129 1.42 3.87 -1.20
C PHE A 129 1.03 5.28 -1.63
N LYS A 130 0.41 6.07 -0.73
CA LYS A 130 0.02 7.45 -1.02
C LYS A 130 1.22 8.28 -1.49
N ASN A 131 2.37 8.17 -0.82
CA ASN A 131 3.58 8.91 -1.19
C ASN A 131 4.11 8.44 -2.54
N PHE A 132 4.25 7.12 -2.73
CA PHE A 132 4.63 6.56 -4.02
C PHE A 132 3.71 7.03 -5.14
N PHE A 133 2.39 7.07 -4.93
CA PHE A 133 1.42 7.46 -5.93
C PHE A 133 1.64 8.88 -6.48
N TYR A 134 1.95 9.82 -5.59
CA TYR A 134 2.23 11.21 -6.01
C TYR A 134 3.61 11.34 -6.64
N ASP A 135 4.64 10.72 -6.06
CA ASP A 135 5.99 10.76 -6.60
C ASP A 135 6.07 10.09 -7.97
N ALA A 136 5.44 8.94 -8.16
CA ALA A 136 5.45 8.18 -9.41
C ALA A 136 4.93 8.96 -10.61
N LYS A 137 4.02 9.92 -10.39
CA LYS A 137 3.51 10.82 -11.43
C LYS A 137 4.52 11.91 -11.83
N GLY A 138 5.45 12.24 -10.95
CA GLY A 138 6.52 13.20 -11.18
C GLY A 138 7.81 12.60 -11.75
N LEU A 139 7.92 11.28 -11.84
CA LEU A 139 9.12 10.62 -12.36
C LEU A 139 9.29 10.84 -13.86
N ALA A 140 10.55 10.89 -14.29
CA ALA A 140 10.88 10.95 -15.72
C ALA A 140 10.19 9.82 -16.51
N GLY A 141 9.71 10.13 -17.70
CA GLY A 141 9.03 9.18 -18.58
C GLY A 141 7.58 8.83 -18.19
N TYR A 142 6.98 9.46 -17.15
CA TYR A 142 5.60 9.22 -16.80
C TYR A 142 4.64 9.54 -17.95
N ASN A 143 3.84 8.54 -18.31
CA ASN A 143 2.75 8.68 -19.27
C ASN A 143 1.63 7.72 -18.90
N GLU A 144 0.47 8.25 -18.52
CA GLU A 144 -0.66 7.48 -18.02
C GLU A 144 -1.17 6.45 -19.04
N GLU A 145 -1.32 6.87 -20.31
CA GLU A 145 -1.80 5.99 -21.37
C GLU A 145 -0.84 4.80 -21.58
N LEU A 146 0.46 5.07 -21.68
CA LEU A 146 1.48 4.04 -21.89
C LEU A 146 1.58 3.09 -20.69
N ILE A 147 1.42 3.59 -19.45
CA ILE A 147 1.33 2.75 -18.24
C ILE A 147 0.10 1.84 -18.30
N MET A 148 -1.06 2.40 -18.64
CA MET A 148 -2.31 1.63 -18.73
C MET A 148 -2.25 0.56 -19.83
N ARG A 149 -1.56 0.83 -20.92
CA ARG A 149 -1.30 -0.12 -22.03
C ARG A 149 -0.16 -1.09 -21.76
N LYS A 150 0.56 -0.95 -20.63
CA LYS A 150 1.74 -1.78 -20.26
C LYS A 150 2.91 -1.65 -21.25
N ILE A 151 3.05 -0.50 -21.90
CA ILE A 151 4.15 -0.21 -22.83
C ILE A 151 5.38 0.24 -22.04
N ILE A 152 5.16 0.97 -20.94
CA ILE A 152 6.23 1.40 -20.03
C ILE A 152 6.04 0.77 -18.64
N GLU A 153 7.13 0.62 -17.93
CA GLU A 153 7.19 0.09 -16.56
C GLU A 153 8.20 0.87 -15.71
N LEU A 154 8.04 0.78 -14.39
CA LEU A 154 8.94 1.42 -13.44
C LEU A 154 10.25 0.65 -13.35
N ASP A 155 11.36 1.32 -13.62
CA ASP A 155 12.71 0.81 -13.48
C ASP A 155 13.55 1.64 -12.51
N LYS A 156 14.51 0.98 -11.82
CA LYS A 156 15.47 1.61 -10.91
C LYS A 156 16.94 1.49 -11.38
N ASP A 157 17.21 0.61 -12.33
CA ASP A 157 18.58 0.18 -12.65
C ASP A 157 19.21 1.01 -13.77
N ILE A 158 18.43 1.74 -14.54
CA ILE A 158 18.90 2.52 -15.69
C ILE A 158 19.70 3.75 -15.23
N ILE A 159 19.31 4.40 -14.12
CA ILE A 159 20.00 5.59 -13.62
C ILE A 159 21.32 5.20 -12.96
N ASP A 160 21.28 4.28 -12.00
CA ASP A 160 22.47 3.76 -11.31
C ASP A 160 22.22 2.36 -10.77
N ARG A 161 22.91 1.38 -11.34
CA ARG A 161 22.81 -0.04 -10.95
C ARG A 161 23.43 -0.37 -9.60
N SER A 162 24.33 0.46 -9.10
CA SER A 162 24.96 0.28 -7.80
C SER A 162 23.99 0.56 -6.66
N LEU A 163 22.97 1.40 -6.91
CA LEU A 163 21.96 1.77 -5.94
C LEU A 163 20.91 0.66 -5.80
N LYS A 164 20.87 0.06 -4.63
CA LYS A 164 19.96 -1.04 -4.30
C LYS A 164 18.67 -0.56 -3.62
N GLN A 165 18.19 0.63 -3.97
CA GLN A 165 16.99 1.20 -3.38
C GLN A 165 16.06 1.80 -4.42
N TYR A 166 14.77 1.51 -4.30
CA TYR A 166 13.71 2.20 -5.02
C TYR A 166 13.41 3.52 -4.31
N ASN A 167 13.59 4.64 -4.99
CA ASN A 167 13.22 5.98 -4.56
C ASN A 167 13.02 6.90 -5.78
N LYS A 168 12.67 8.16 -5.59
CA LYS A 168 12.39 9.09 -6.69
C LYS A 168 13.64 9.52 -7.48
N GLU A 169 14.83 9.40 -6.88
CA GLU A 169 16.10 9.74 -7.51
C GLU A 169 16.64 8.59 -8.37
N THR A 170 16.29 7.35 -8.05
CA THR A 170 16.79 6.14 -8.75
C THR A 170 15.80 5.56 -9.75
N CYS A 171 14.53 5.95 -9.70
CA CYS A 171 13.48 5.36 -10.52
C CYS A 171 13.03 6.27 -11.66
N GLN A 172 12.66 5.64 -12.76
CA GLN A 172 12.02 6.30 -13.91
C GLN A 172 11.09 5.33 -14.64
N TRP A 173 10.22 5.86 -15.50
CA TRP A 173 9.39 5.07 -16.37
C TRP A 173 10.09 4.86 -17.72
N VAL A 174 10.25 3.61 -18.13
CA VAL A 174 10.96 3.24 -19.36
C VAL A 174 10.14 2.23 -20.16
N THR A 175 10.42 2.10 -21.44
CA THR A 175 9.75 1.08 -22.22
C THR A 175 10.14 -0.32 -21.74
N VAL A 176 9.22 -1.26 -21.86
CA VAL A 176 9.49 -2.67 -21.57
C VAL A 176 10.62 -3.22 -22.42
N ALA A 177 10.78 -2.71 -23.66
CA ALA A 177 11.87 -3.08 -24.56
C ALA A 177 13.23 -2.60 -24.03
N GLU A 178 13.36 -1.34 -23.61
CA GLU A 178 14.58 -0.78 -23.01
C GLU A 178 14.97 -1.55 -21.75
N ASN A 179 14.03 -1.75 -20.82
CA ASN A 179 14.29 -2.47 -19.58
C ASN A 179 14.77 -3.91 -19.82
N ARG A 180 14.20 -4.61 -20.80
CA ARG A 180 14.64 -5.97 -21.18
C ARG A 180 16.01 -5.97 -21.84
N SER A 181 16.32 -5.01 -22.72
CA SER A 181 17.61 -4.91 -23.39
C SER A 181 18.74 -4.67 -22.39
N GLU A 182 18.51 -3.83 -21.39
CA GLU A 182 19.44 -3.57 -20.29
C GLU A 182 19.67 -4.83 -19.43
N GLY A 183 18.61 -5.57 -19.07
CA GLY A 183 18.70 -6.86 -18.39
C GLY A 183 19.46 -7.92 -19.20
N GLY A 184 19.34 -7.90 -20.52
CA GLY A 184 20.08 -8.77 -21.45
C GLY A 184 21.58 -8.44 -21.48
N LYS A 185 21.96 -7.18 -21.59
CA LYS A 185 23.37 -6.72 -21.53
C LYS A 185 24.04 -7.12 -20.22
N THR A 186 23.34 -7.01 -19.10
CA THR A 186 23.88 -7.40 -17.78
C THR A 186 24.15 -8.90 -17.70
N ARG A 187 23.26 -9.75 -18.23
CA ARG A 187 23.43 -11.22 -18.27
C ARG A 187 24.62 -11.61 -19.13
N TRP A 188 24.81 -10.95 -20.27
CA TRP A 188 25.91 -11.19 -21.18
C TRP A 188 27.27 -10.75 -20.61
N ASN A 189 27.33 -9.59 -19.96
CA ASN A 189 28.55 -9.11 -19.31
C ASN A 189 28.97 -9.98 -18.13
N ASN A 190 28.02 -10.45 -17.29
CA ASN A 190 28.30 -11.39 -16.20
C ASN A 190 28.82 -12.74 -16.71
N TYR A 191 28.32 -13.22 -17.84
CA TYR A 191 28.83 -14.44 -18.47
C TYR A 191 30.29 -14.30 -18.95
N ARG A 192 30.65 -13.16 -19.55
CA ARG A 192 32.03 -12.85 -19.96
C ARG A 192 33.02 -12.71 -18.82
N MET A 193 32.60 -12.25 -17.66
CA MET A 193 33.48 -12.07 -16.49
C MET A 193 33.75 -13.38 -15.73
N GLN A 194 33.08 -14.46 -16.06
CA GLN A 194 33.24 -15.78 -15.45
C GLN A 194 34.05 -16.75 -16.34
N GLN A 195 34.57 -16.30 -17.49
CA GLN A 195 35.50 -17.00 -18.39
C GLN A 195 36.88 -16.34 -18.32
#